data_5646c46f787f70fdd9c952e04b55931f
#
_entry.id   5646c46f787f70fdd9c952e04b55931f
#
_cell.length_a   1.000
_cell.length_b   1.000
_cell.length_c   1.000
_cell.angle_alpha   90.00
_cell.angle_beta   90.00
_cell.angle_gamma   90.00
#
_symmetry.space_group_name_H-M   'P 1'
#
loop_
_entity.id
_entity.type
_entity.pdbx_description
1 polymer ?
#
loop_
_entity_poly.entity_id
_entity_poly.type
_entity_poly.pdbx_seq_one_letter_code
_entity_poly.pdbx_strand_id
1 'polypeptide(L)'
;MIHSLLYRHAAVIGAALVLSLPSARAAQAPSEQEVLRGSPAGNYLAARHAGVERDAAAAADYYLKVLKADPHNADLLSRAFLSVLTDGDVEQAAKLAEKVLQVDRTDRIARLVIGVRALKQKQYAVARQNLAQSVHGPVTDLTAALLTAWASYGSGEARPAVDEMDKLSGPDWYGIFKDLHAGLIFDVGNNKKEAAKRFESAYKVDPTALRTVQAYGRFLSRNGGKDAALKVYQDFDKALPNHPLIVEEMKQVEDGQKLPPLIENAQAGAAEALYGIGASIGRRGGEDLALVYLQLALYLEPSHVMAMLSLADLYETLKKPDLAIKVYERVPSTSPVSRSSEIELAVDLDSLDRTDEAKKRLDHVIAEHPKDTEALMALGNIERGRKDFAGCAVTYSKAIDTIPKLEKPNWVALYFRGICYERSHQWPAAEADMKKALELFPDQPLVLNYLGYSWVDQGVHLEEGMDMIRRSVEQRPDDGYIVDSLGWAYYRTGNYDEAVKNLERAVLLKPDDPTINDHLGDAYWRVGRTLEAYFQWSQAKDFKPEDDELATIEKKLKDGLPPDTSSSADAIKPKKAGNGG
;
A
#
# COMPACT_ATOMS: atom_id res chain seq x y z
N MET A 1 -48.47 60.20 61.74
CA MET A 1 -48.03 60.41 63.14
C MET A 1 -46.52 60.14 63.11
N ILE A 2 -45.76 61.23 63.15
CA ILE A 2 -44.98 61.65 64.29
C ILE A 2 -43.74 60.72 64.51
N HIS A 3 -42.60 61.16 64.39
CA HIS A 3 -41.60 62.18 64.69
C HIS A 3 -40.24 61.59 64.25
N SER A 4 -39.40 62.28 63.53
CA SER A 4 -38.41 63.36 63.84
C SER A 4 -37.25 62.84 64.66
N LEU A 5 -36.10 63.13 64.35
CA LEU A 5 -35.12 64.19 64.32
C LEU A 5 -33.69 63.67 64.43
N LEU A 6 -32.84 64.07 63.51
CA LEU A 6 -31.60 64.84 63.73
C LEU A 6 -30.52 64.29 64.65
N TYR A 7 -29.33 64.11 64.13
CA TYR A 7 -28.07 64.83 64.40
C TYR A 7 -26.92 64.27 63.58
N ARG A 8 -26.40 64.93 62.61
CA ARG A 8 -25.21 65.81 62.48
C ARG A 8 -23.84 65.21 62.84
N HIS A 9 -22.98 65.19 61.79
CA HIS A 9 -21.54 65.48 61.68
C HIS A 9 -20.52 64.53 62.28
N ALA A 10 -19.72 63.92 61.41
CA ALA A 10 -18.28 64.18 61.31
C ALA A 10 -17.70 63.44 60.09
N ALA A 11 -17.10 64.21 59.20
CA ALA A 11 -16.33 63.69 58.08
C ALA A 11 -14.97 63.14 58.58
N VAL A 12 -14.67 61.88 58.24
CA VAL A 12 -13.29 61.41 58.28
C VAL A 12 -13.01 60.76 56.92
N ILE A 13 -12.17 61.41 56.15
CA ILE A 13 -11.60 60.93 54.91
C ILE A 13 -10.65 59.80 55.23
N GLY A 14 -11.07 58.57 55.02
CA GLY A 14 -10.23 57.40 55.02
C GLY A 14 -10.01 56.93 53.58
N ALA A 15 -8.88 57.27 52.98
CA ALA A 15 -8.46 56.72 51.68
C ALA A 15 -8.17 55.21 51.83
N ALA A 16 -9.12 54.38 51.44
CA ALA A 16 -8.88 52.97 51.31
C ALA A 16 -8.14 52.71 50.00
N LEU A 17 -6.83 52.48 50.07
CA LEU A 17 -6.02 51.92 49.01
C LEU A 17 -6.51 50.48 48.79
N VAL A 18 -7.32 50.26 47.70
CA VAL A 18 -7.62 48.93 47.20
C VAL A 18 -6.38 48.44 46.47
N LEU A 19 -5.52 47.71 47.16
CA LEU A 19 -4.50 46.86 46.55
C LEU A 19 -5.22 45.77 45.73
N SER A 20 -5.34 46.00 44.44
CA SER A 20 -5.68 44.94 43.47
C SER A 20 -4.48 43.96 43.40
N LEU A 21 -4.53 42.92 44.21
CA LEU A 21 -3.69 41.75 43.99
C LEU A 21 -4.11 41.13 42.66
N PRO A 22 -3.19 40.89 41.71
CA PRO A 22 -3.52 40.12 40.53
C PRO A 22 -3.89 38.72 41.03
N SER A 23 -5.10 38.29 40.70
CA SER A 23 -5.52 36.91 40.87
C SER A 23 -4.52 36.01 40.13
N ALA A 24 -3.58 35.45 40.88
CA ALA A 24 -2.78 34.36 40.38
C ALA A 24 -3.77 33.25 39.98
N ARG A 25 -3.99 33.12 38.68
CA ARG A 25 -4.65 31.91 38.14
C ARG A 25 -3.82 30.74 38.65
N ALA A 26 -4.33 30.02 39.64
CA ALA A 26 -3.75 28.74 40.01
C ALA A 26 -3.64 27.92 38.72
N ALA A 27 -2.44 27.67 38.25
CA ALA A 27 -2.19 26.73 37.16
C ALA A 27 -2.87 25.42 37.61
N GLN A 28 -3.86 24.98 36.89
CA GLN A 28 -4.47 23.67 37.12
C GLN A 28 -3.31 22.66 37.14
N ALA A 29 -3.24 21.87 38.20
CA ALA A 29 -2.31 20.75 38.23
C ALA A 29 -2.53 19.89 36.98
N PRO A 30 -1.48 19.53 36.25
CA PRO A 30 -1.64 18.69 35.06
C PRO A 30 -2.36 17.40 35.44
N SER A 31 -3.24 16.94 34.60
CA SER A 31 -3.94 15.66 34.79
C SER A 31 -2.93 14.51 34.90
N GLU A 32 -3.30 13.42 35.59
CA GLU A 32 -2.43 12.23 35.68
C GLU A 32 -1.94 11.77 34.29
N GLN A 33 -2.78 11.87 33.27
CA GLN A 33 -2.42 11.57 31.89
C GLN A 33 -1.41 12.56 31.29
N GLU A 34 -1.48 13.84 31.63
CA GLU A 34 -0.50 14.84 31.20
C GLU A 34 0.85 14.67 31.92
N VAL A 35 0.81 14.30 33.20
CA VAL A 35 2.03 13.96 33.97
C VAL A 35 2.70 12.70 33.41
N LEU A 36 1.92 11.67 33.07
CA LEU A 36 2.43 10.44 32.45
C LEU A 36 3.01 10.69 31.05
N ARG A 37 2.33 11.51 30.23
CA ARG A 37 2.81 11.87 28.88
C ARG A 37 4.09 12.71 28.89
N GLY A 38 4.34 13.46 29.94
CA GLY A 38 5.57 14.27 30.12
C GLY A 38 6.71 13.54 30.82
N SER A 39 6.44 12.36 31.43
CA SER A 39 7.46 11.62 32.15
C SER A 39 8.40 10.84 31.20
N PRO A 40 9.69 10.63 31.58
CA PRO A 40 10.60 9.78 30.81
C PRO A 40 10.02 8.37 30.54
N ALA A 41 9.40 7.76 31.57
CA ALA A 41 8.78 6.44 31.45
C ALA A 41 7.57 6.46 30.50
N GLY A 42 6.71 7.47 30.60
CA GLY A 42 5.57 7.65 29.68
C GLY A 42 6.02 7.85 28.24
N ASN A 43 7.01 8.70 28.01
CA ASN A 43 7.60 8.91 26.68
C ASN A 43 8.24 7.61 26.13
N TYR A 44 8.92 6.83 26.99
CA TYR A 44 9.49 5.55 26.57
C TYR A 44 8.43 4.54 26.13
N LEU A 45 7.34 4.41 26.90
CA LEU A 45 6.23 3.52 26.54
C LEU A 45 5.53 3.98 25.26
N ALA A 46 5.32 5.30 25.10
CA ALA A 46 4.76 5.87 23.89
C ALA A 46 5.67 5.62 22.66
N ALA A 47 6.99 5.79 22.82
CA ALA A 47 7.95 5.49 21.77
C ALA A 47 7.93 4.01 21.36
N ARG A 48 7.85 3.10 22.34
CA ARG A 48 7.74 1.66 22.06
C ARG A 48 6.44 1.30 21.37
N HIS A 49 5.33 1.88 21.80
CA HIS A 49 4.03 1.67 21.16
C HIS A 49 4.07 2.17 19.71
N ALA A 50 4.53 3.39 19.47
CA ALA A 50 4.71 3.95 18.15
C ALA A 50 5.59 3.05 17.25
N GLY A 51 6.67 2.48 17.81
CA GLY A 51 7.51 1.52 17.09
C GLY A 51 6.80 0.23 16.71
N VAL A 52 5.92 -0.31 17.56
CA VAL A 52 5.07 -1.48 17.25
C VAL A 52 4.07 -1.13 16.15
N GLU A 53 3.48 0.06 16.23
CA GLU A 53 2.56 0.58 15.21
C GLU A 53 3.28 1.08 13.94
N ARG A 54 4.61 0.95 13.88
CA ARG A 54 5.44 1.42 12.74
C ARG A 54 5.24 2.91 12.42
N ASP A 55 4.96 3.72 13.44
CA ASP A 55 4.94 5.18 13.37
C ASP A 55 6.33 5.73 13.69
N ALA A 56 7.18 5.80 12.67
CA ALA A 56 8.57 6.21 12.81
C ALA A 56 8.70 7.65 13.35
N ALA A 57 7.84 8.57 12.91
CA ALA A 57 7.83 9.96 13.32
C ALA A 57 7.52 10.11 14.82
N ALA A 58 6.45 9.47 15.29
CA ALA A 58 6.11 9.48 16.73
C ALA A 58 7.18 8.77 17.57
N ALA A 59 7.70 7.62 17.09
CA ALA A 59 8.77 6.90 17.76
C ALA A 59 10.02 7.77 17.91
N ALA A 60 10.44 8.47 16.84
CA ALA A 60 11.57 9.39 16.85
C ALA A 60 11.38 10.52 17.86
N ASP A 61 10.23 11.20 17.84
CA ASP A 61 9.91 12.32 18.74
C ASP A 61 9.97 11.87 20.21
N TYR A 62 9.33 10.76 20.54
CA TYR A 62 9.31 10.26 21.91
C TYR A 62 10.67 9.72 22.37
N TYR A 63 11.41 8.95 21.55
CA TYR A 63 12.76 8.50 21.92
C TYR A 63 13.73 9.67 22.09
N LEU A 64 13.66 10.72 21.27
CA LEU A 64 14.46 11.92 21.44
C LEU A 64 14.15 12.66 22.75
N LYS A 65 12.88 12.69 23.19
CA LYS A 65 12.48 13.25 24.50
C LYS A 65 13.08 12.45 25.66
N VAL A 66 13.01 11.11 25.57
CA VAL A 66 13.61 10.24 26.61
C VAL A 66 15.13 10.37 26.63
N LEU A 67 15.77 10.40 25.46
CA LEU A 67 17.22 10.54 25.35
C LEU A 67 17.75 11.87 25.93
N LYS A 68 16.94 12.94 25.90
CA LYS A 68 17.28 14.20 26.59
C LYS A 68 17.37 14.05 28.11
N ALA A 69 16.55 13.16 28.70
CA ALA A 69 16.55 12.90 30.14
C ALA A 69 17.69 11.95 30.57
N ASP A 70 18.10 11.03 29.67
CA ASP A 70 19.20 10.08 29.87
C ASP A 70 20.12 10.01 28.64
N PRO A 71 20.99 11.03 28.42
CA PRO A 71 21.76 11.17 27.18
C PRO A 71 22.84 10.10 26.94
N HIS A 72 23.20 9.34 27.99
CA HIS A 72 24.26 8.33 27.95
C HIS A 72 23.73 6.90 27.82
N ASN A 73 22.44 6.72 27.75
CA ASN A 73 21.81 5.40 27.61
C ASN A 73 21.99 4.87 26.19
N ALA A 74 22.80 3.83 26.07
CA ALA A 74 23.13 3.25 24.76
C ALA A 74 21.92 2.66 24.03
N ASP A 75 20.99 2.01 24.74
CA ASP A 75 19.77 1.44 24.13
C ASP A 75 18.84 2.55 23.61
N LEU A 76 18.62 3.59 24.42
CA LEU A 76 17.82 4.75 24.01
C LEU A 76 18.45 5.47 22.81
N LEU A 77 19.77 5.60 22.80
CA LEU A 77 20.50 6.23 21.70
C LEU A 77 20.34 5.45 20.40
N SER A 78 20.49 4.13 20.44
CA SER A 78 20.31 3.26 19.27
C SER A 78 18.87 3.29 18.76
N ARG A 79 17.87 3.25 19.65
CA ARG A 79 16.45 3.34 19.26
C ARG A 79 16.10 4.70 18.66
N ALA A 80 16.55 5.79 19.28
CA ALA A 80 16.36 7.14 18.74
C ALA A 80 17.02 7.28 17.36
N PHE A 81 18.23 6.78 17.20
CA PHE A 81 18.95 6.77 15.92
C PHE A 81 18.16 6.06 14.81
N LEU A 82 17.72 4.82 15.07
CA LEU A 82 16.99 4.04 14.07
C LEU A 82 15.63 4.66 13.75
N SER A 83 14.88 5.15 14.76
CA SER A 83 13.59 5.78 14.52
C SER A 83 13.70 7.07 13.70
N VAL A 84 14.69 7.92 13.99
CA VAL A 84 14.95 9.15 13.21
C VAL A 84 15.39 8.82 11.79
N LEU A 85 16.16 7.75 11.60
CA LEU A 85 16.62 7.30 10.29
C LEU A 85 15.46 6.77 9.44
N THR A 86 14.57 5.97 10.01
CA THR A 86 13.40 5.41 9.33
C THR A 86 12.35 6.47 9.04
N ASP A 87 12.25 7.52 9.87
CA ASP A 87 11.43 8.71 9.60
C ASP A 87 11.97 9.57 8.44
N GLY A 88 13.25 9.40 8.07
CA GLY A 88 13.89 10.06 6.93
C GLY A 88 14.71 11.30 7.25
N ASP A 89 14.82 11.72 8.51
CA ASP A 89 15.75 12.79 8.90
C ASP A 89 17.19 12.25 9.00
N VAL A 90 17.78 11.99 7.83
CA VAL A 90 19.14 11.42 7.73
C VAL A 90 20.21 12.34 8.33
N GLU A 91 20.03 13.65 8.30
CA GLU A 91 21.00 14.59 8.92
C GLU A 91 20.99 14.49 10.44
N GLN A 92 19.81 14.41 11.06
CA GLN A 92 19.70 14.18 12.52
C GLN A 92 20.16 12.77 12.88
N ALA A 93 19.79 11.77 12.08
CA ALA A 93 20.26 10.40 12.27
C ALA A 93 21.79 10.31 12.22
N ALA A 94 22.45 11.02 11.31
CA ALA A 94 23.90 11.04 11.22
C ALA A 94 24.58 11.65 12.49
N LYS A 95 23.98 12.68 13.09
CA LYS A 95 24.46 13.22 14.38
C LYS A 95 24.31 12.21 15.52
N LEU A 96 23.23 11.41 15.50
CA LEU A 96 23.04 10.33 16.47
C LEU A 96 24.00 9.17 16.19
N ALA A 97 24.22 8.82 14.91
CA ALA A 97 25.18 7.80 14.48
C ALA A 97 26.60 8.08 14.99
N GLU A 98 27.05 9.35 14.97
CA GLU A 98 28.33 9.73 15.55
C GLU A 98 28.42 9.39 17.03
N LYS A 99 27.34 9.59 17.79
CA LYS A 99 27.26 9.22 19.21
C LYS A 99 27.20 7.71 19.42
N VAL A 100 26.41 7.01 18.58
CA VAL A 100 26.36 5.53 18.58
C VAL A 100 27.77 4.96 18.41
N LEU A 101 28.56 5.48 17.46
CA LEU A 101 29.93 5.03 17.20
C LEU A 101 30.93 5.35 18.34
N GLN A 102 30.60 6.26 19.25
CA GLN A 102 31.39 6.46 20.46
C GLN A 102 31.19 5.33 21.47
N VAL A 103 29.98 4.72 21.49
CA VAL A 103 29.63 3.61 22.40
C VAL A 103 29.92 2.26 21.73
N ASP A 104 29.47 2.08 20.49
CA ASP A 104 29.72 0.88 19.66
C ASP A 104 30.37 1.27 18.33
N ARG A 105 31.70 1.14 18.26
CA ARG A 105 32.49 1.46 17.06
C ARG A 105 32.19 0.55 15.88
N THR A 106 31.48 -0.54 16.11
CA THR A 106 31.18 -1.58 15.11
C THR A 106 29.75 -1.53 14.60
N ASP A 107 28.92 -0.56 15.06
CA ASP A 107 27.55 -0.42 14.58
C ASP A 107 27.53 -0.14 13.07
N ARG A 108 26.94 -1.09 12.34
CA ARG A 108 26.98 -1.13 10.88
C ARG A 108 26.10 -0.09 10.22
N ILE A 109 24.90 0.13 10.80
CA ILE A 109 23.95 1.09 10.25
C ILE A 109 24.48 2.50 10.50
N ALA A 110 25.06 2.77 11.66
CA ALA A 110 25.71 4.05 11.94
C ALA A 110 26.88 4.31 10.98
N ARG A 111 27.72 3.28 10.71
CA ARG A 111 28.80 3.39 9.70
C ARG A 111 28.26 3.65 8.31
N LEU A 112 27.20 2.96 7.90
CA LEU A 112 26.54 3.19 6.61
C LEU A 112 26.04 4.63 6.49
N VAL A 113 25.31 5.13 7.48
CA VAL A 113 24.75 6.49 7.50
C VAL A 113 25.87 7.55 7.41
N ILE A 114 26.94 7.41 8.20
CA ILE A 114 28.10 8.34 8.13
C ILE A 114 28.76 8.25 6.74
N GLY A 115 28.92 7.05 6.18
CA GLY A 115 29.46 6.86 4.84
C GLY A 115 28.62 7.53 3.76
N VAL A 116 27.30 7.38 3.83
CA VAL A 116 26.35 8.00 2.89
C VAL A 116 26.32 9.52 3.04
N ARG A 117 26.32 10.06 4.27
CA ARG A 117 26.46 11.52 4.48
C ARG A 117 27.76 12.05 3.87
N ALA A 118 28.87 11.35 4.07
CA ALA A 118 30.16 11.73 3.49
C ALA A 118 30.14 11.70 1.94
N LEU A 119 29.43 10.73 1.33
CA LEU A 119 29.17 10.72 -0.13
C LEU A 119 28.39 11.95 -0.58
N LYS A 120 27.32 12.33 0.13
CA LYS A 120 26.53 13.54 -0.16
C LYS A 120 27.39 14.80 -0.10
N GLN A 121 28.31 14.85 0.84
CA GLN A 121 29.24 15.97 1.06
C GLN A 121 30.51 15.90 0.17
N LYS A 122 30.59 14.92 -0.74
CA LYS A 122 31.75 14.66 -1.61
C LYS A 122 33.06 14.36 -0.84
N GLN A 123 32.96 13.92 0.41
CA GLN A 123 34.08 13.50 1.24
C GLN A 123 34.40 12.03 1.01
N TYR A 124 34.81 11.70 -0.21
CA TYR A 124 34.90 10.32 -0.70
C TYR A 124 35.84 9.43 0.13
N ALA A 125 36.95 9.96 0.62
CA ALA A 125 37.87 9.20 1.51
C ALA A 125 37.21 8.81 2.82
N VAL A 126 36.47 9.73 3.46
CA VAL A 126 35.70 9.47 4.68
C VAL A 126 34.57 8.46 4.42
N ALA A 127 33.91 8.57 3.27
CA ALA A 127 32.89 7.63 2.86
C ALA A 127 33.47 6.20 2.77
N ARG A 128 34.55 5.98 2.01
CA ARG A 128 35.21 4.68 1.87
C ARG A 128 35.62 4.09 3.23
N GLN A 129 36.20 4.89 4.11
CA GLN A 129 36.62 4.44 5.45
C GLN A 129 35.47 3.91 6.30
N ASN A 130 34.31 4.59 6.30
CA ASN A 130 33.16 4.15 7.07
C ASN A 130 32.45 2.95 6.39
N LEU A 131 32.29 2.98 5.09
CA LEU A 131 31.65 1.88 4.34
C LEU A 131 32.42 0.57 4.47
N ALA A 132 33.76 0.59 4.49
CA ALA A 132 34.58 -0.59 4.73
C ALA A 132 34.35 -1.24 6.11
N GLN A 133 33.80 -0.48 7.08
CA GLN A 133 33.48 -0.97 8.43
C GLN A 133 31.98 -1.28 8.61
N SER A 134 31.15 -1.14 7.58
CA SER A 134 29.71 -1.44 7.62
C SER A 134 29.36 -2.87 7.20
N VAL A 135 30.34 -3.67 6.81
CA VAL A 135 30.21 -5.02 6.25
C VAL A 135 29.89 -6.08 7.30
N HIS A 136 28.91 -6.97 7.01
CA HIS A 136 28.62 -8.18 7.82
C HIS A 136 27.47 -9.01 7.24
N GLY A 137 27.71 -9.62 6.12
CA GLY A 137 26.76 -10.51 5.45
C GLY A 137 26.37 -10.01 4.06
N PRO A 138 25.74 -10.87 3.28
CA PRO A 138 25.66 -10.69 1.83
C PRO A 138 25.10 -9.35 1.37
N VAL A 139 24.04 -8.86 2.00
CA VAL A 139 23.41 -7.59 1.61
C VAL A 139 24.30 -6.39 1.91
N THR A 140 24.86 -6.34 3.13
CA THR A 140 25.70 -5.23 3.55
C THR A 140 27.06 -5.23 2.85
N ASP A 141 27.61 -6.40 2.54
CA ASP A 141 28.86 -6.53 1.81
C ASP A 141 28.74 -6.00 0.38
N LEU A 142 27.67 -6.37 -0.32
CA LEU A 142 27.39 -5.82 -1.65
C LEU A 142 27.14 -4.31 -1.59
N THR A 143 26.34 -3.84 -0.63
CA THR A 143 26.06 -2.41 -0.45
C THR A 143 27.34 -1.63 -0.25
N ALA A 144 28.21 -2.06 0.68
CA ALA A 144 29.48 -1.40 0.95
C ALA A 144 30.39 -1.38 -0.27
N ALA A 145 30.47 -2.48 -1.01
CA ALA A 145 31.27 -2.55 -2.23
C ALA A 145 30.77 -1.59 -3.32
N LEU A 146 29.46 -1.57 -3.59
CA LEU A 146 28.87 -0.65 -4.58
C LEU A 146 29.05 0.82 -4.19
N LEU A 147 28.75 1.19 -2.94
CA LEU A 147 28.91 2.56 -2.47
C LEU A 147 30.39 2.99 -2.44
N THR A 148 31.29 2.08 -2.09
CA THR A 148 32.75 2.34 -2.14
C THR A 148 33.22 2.55 -3.57
N ALA A 149 32.71 1.77 -4.54
CA ALA A 149 33.01 1.96 -5.96
C ALA A 149 32.55 3.35 -6.44
N TRP A 150 31.34 3.78 -6.08
CA TRP A 150 30.86 5.12 -6.41
C TRP A 150 31.66 6.24 -5.72
N ALA A 151 32.10 6.03 -4.47
CA ALA A 151 32.99 6.99 -3.78
C ALA A 151 34.37 7.07 -4.47
N SER A 152 34.92 5.95 -4.95
CA SER A 152 36.17 5.92 -5.69
C SER A 152 36.02 6.59 -7.06
N TYR A 153 34.92 6.33 -7.78
CA TYR A 153 34.59 7.07 -9.00
C TYR A 153 34.53 8.59 -8.74
N GLY A 154 33.88 9.01 -7.66
CA GLY A 154 33.82 10.43 -7.28
C GLY A 154 35.18 11.06 -7.01
N SER A 155 36.19 10.26 -6.62
CA SER A 155 37.59 10.66 -6.49
C SER A 155 38.36 10.67 -7.84
N GLY A 156 37.72 10.31 -8.97
CA GLY A 156 38.36 10.21 -10.27
C GLY A 156 38.94 8.83 -10.61
N GLU A 157 38.70 7.83 -9.78
CA GLU A 157 39.31 6.48 -9.88
C GLU A 157 38.34 5.44 -10.44
N ALA A 158 37.81 5.66 -11.67
CA ALA A 158 36.78 4.81 -12.27
C ALA A 158 37.21 3.33 -12.43
N ARG A 159 38.41 3.07 -12.97
CA ARG A 159 38.88 1.70 -13.19
C ARG A 159 39.19 0.97 -11.87
N PRO A 160 39.97 1.55 -10.95
CA PRO A 160 40.20 0.94 -9.62
C PRO A 160 38.92 0.68 -8.85
N ALA A 161 37.90 1.55 -8.98
CA ALA A 161 36.59 1.37 -8.35
C ALA A 161 35.92 0.06 -8.76
N VAL A 162 35.90 -0.22 -10.07
CA VAL A 162 35.29 -1.46 -10.61
C VAL A 162 36.15 -2.68 -10.29
N ASP A 163 37.48 -2.57 -10.43
CA ASP A 163 38.39 -3.69 -10.11
C ASP A 163 38.28 -4.12 -8.64
N GLU A 164 38.02 -3.20 -7.72
CA GLU A 164 37.81 -3.50 -6.30
C GLU A 164 36.45 -4.17 -6.05
N MET A 165 35.38 -3.64 -6.67
CA MET A 165 34.05 -4.22 -6.61
C MET A 165 34.02 -5.67 -7.20
N ASP A 166 34.78 -5.92 -8.27
CA ASP A 166 34.87 -7.23 -8.92
C ASP A 166 35.49 -8.29 -8.03
N LYS A 167 36.38 -7.92 -7.10
CA LYS A 167 36.98 -8.85 -6.12
C LYS A 167 35.97 -9.37 -5.10
N LEU A 168 34.84 -8.67 -4.91
CA LEU A 168 33.82 -9.14 -3.97
C LEU A 168 33.23 -10.46 -4.45
N SER A 169 33.42 -11.52 -3.64
CA SER A 169 32.82 -12.84 -3.83
C SER A 169 31.55 -12.96 -3.00
N GLY A 170 30.55 -13.66 -3.51
CA GLY A 170 29.28 -13.83 -2.82
C GLY A 170 28.26 -14.62 -3.64
N PRO A 171 27.00 -14.60 -3.25
CA PRO A 171 25.92 -15.27 -3.97
C PRO A 171 25.78 -14.81 -5.44
N ASP A 172 25.24 -15.68 -6.28
CA ASP A 172 25.11 -15.46 -7.73
C ASP A 172 24.38 -14.16 -8.08
N TRP A 173 23.40 -13.76 -7.26
CA TRP A 173 22.64 -12.53 -7.47
C TRP A 173 23.47 -11.24 -7.34
N TYR A 174 24.70 -11.31 -6.82
CA TYR A 174 25.62 -10.15 -6.85
C TYR A 174 25.97 -9.74 -8.28
N GLY A 175 26.05 -10.71 -9.20
CA GLY A 175 26.51 -10.49 -10.56
C GLY A 175 25.76 -9.39 -11.28
N ILE A 176 24.42 -9.40 -11.20
CA ILE A 176 23.61 -8.40 -11.90
C ILE A 176 23.84 -6.99 -11.36
N PHE A 177 23.97 -6.82 -10.05
CA PHE A 177 24.25 -5.51 -9.43
C PHE A 177 25.66 -5.03 -9.78
N LYS A 178 26.65 -5.92 -9.71
CA LYS A 178 28.05 -5.58 -10.05
C LYS A 178 28.17 -5.17 -11.51
N ASP A 179 27.59 -5.90 -12.43
CA ASP A 179 27.67 -5.59 -13.86
C ASP A 179 26.88 -4.32 -14.21
N LEU A 180 25.69 -4.12 -13.63
CA LEU A 180 24.95 -2.88 -13.83
C LEU A 180 25.76 -1.67 -13.34
N HIS A 181 26.24 -1.68 -12.10
CA HIS A 181 26.97 -0.54 -11.54
C HIS A 181 28.35 -0.33 -12.18
N ALA A 182 29.04 -1.41 -12.56
CA ALA A 182 30.26 -1.28 -13.37
C ALA A 182 29.98 -0.63 -14.73
N GLY A 183 28.90 -1.05 -15.39
CA GLY A 183 28.44 -0.44 -16.64
C GLY A 183 28.16 1.05 -16.49
N LEU A 184 27.41 1.43 -15.43
CA LEU A 184 27.10 2.83 -15.12
C LEU A 184 28.36 3.67 -14.84
N ILE A 185 29.29 3.15 -14.02
CA ILE A 185 30.57 3.84 -13.72
C ILE A 185 31.39 4.05 -14.99
N PHE A 186 31.48 3.04 -15.87
CA PHE A 186 32.19 3.17 -17.12
C PHE A 186 31.50 4.08 -18.15
N ASP A 187 30.14 4.10 -18.15
CA ASP A 187 29.40 4.98 -19.05
C ASP A 187 29.60 6.46 -18.70
N VAL A 188 29.43 6.84 -17.43
CA VAL A 188 29.71 8.22 -16.98
C VAL A 188 31.20 8.57 -17.02
N GLY A 189 32.07 7.58 -16.88
CA GLY A 189 33.53 7.70 -17.04
C GLY A 189 33.99 7.70 -18.50
N ASN A 190 33.07 7.70 -19.47
CA ASN A 190 33.30 7.66 -20.90
C ASN A 190 34.17 6.49 -21.42
N ASN A 191 34.17 5.36 -20.69
CA ASN A 191 34.82 4.12 -21.14
C ASN A 191 33.80 3.22 -21.85
N LYS A 192 33.47 3.57 -23.09
CA LYS A 192 32.41 2.97 -23.90
C LYS A 192 32.57 1.46 -24.07
N LYS A 193 33.79 0.95 -24.24
CA LYS A 193 34.06 -0.47 -24.49
C LYS A 193 33.71 -1.31 -23.26
N GLU A 194 34.16 -0.90 -22.09
CA GLU A 194 33.88 -1.62 -20.84
C GLU A 194 32.41 -1.45 -20.43
N ALA A 195 31.81 -0.26 -20.62
CA ALA A 195 30.40 -0.04 -20.37
C ALA A 195 29.51 -0.99 -21.19
N ALA A 196 29.78 -1.08 -22.52
CA ALA A 196 29.04 -1.99 -23.39
C ALA A 196 29.09 -3.45 -22.90
N LYS A 197 30.31 -3.92 -22.56
CA LYS A 197 30.51 -5.29 -22.07
C LYS A 197 29.72 -5.57 -20.79
N ARG A 198 29.72 -4.63 -19.85
CA ARG A 198 29.05 -4.79 -18.56
C ARG A 198 27.53 -4.73 -18.68
N PHE A 199 26.99 -3.76 -19.43
CA PHE A 199 25.56 -3.68 -19.70
C PHE A 199 25.03 -4.91 -20.44
N GLU A 200 25.76 -5.40 -21.44
CA GLU A 200 25.40 -6.62 -22.16
C GLU A 200 25.37 -7.85 -21.23
N SER A 201 26.34 -7.93 -20.31
CA SER A 201 26.39 -9.00 -19.30
C SER A 201 25.17 -8.95 -18.36
N ALA A 202 24.86 -7.79 -17.78
CA ALA A 202 23.71 -7.59 -16.91
C ALA A 202 22.38 -7.89 -17.63
N TYR A 203 22.24 -7.40 -18.88
CA TYR A 203 21.04 -7.63 -19.70
C TYR A 203 20.82 -9.10 -20.05
N LYS A 204 21.88 -9.86 -20.30
CA LYS A 204 21.78 -11.32 -20.59
C LYS A 204 21.32 -12.12 -19.38
N VAL A 205 21.61 -11.65 -18.16
CA VAL A 205 21.19 -12.31 -16.91
C VAL A 205 19.69 -12.09 -16.68
N ASP A 206 19.22 -10.85 -16.84
CA ASP A 206 17.80 -10.51 -16.69
C ASP A 206 17.40 -9.39 -17.69
N PRO A 207 16.81 -9.76 -18.85
CA PRO A 207 16.31 -8.81 -19.83
C PRO A 207 15.03 -8.08 -19.38
N THR A 208 14.48 -8.43 -18.23
CA THR A 208 13.29 -7.77 -17.65
C THR A 208 13.62 -6.86 -16.47
N ALA A 209 14.90 -6.75 -16.10
CA ALA A 209 15.34 -5.81 -15.07
C ALA A 209 15.27 -4.37 -15.59
N LEU A 210 14.22 -3.64 -15.22
CA LEU A 210 13.91 -2.29 -15.73
C LEU A 210 15.13 -1.36 -15.77
N ARG A 211 15.89 -1.27 -14.68
CA ARG A 211 17.03 -0.35 -14.60
C ARG A 211 18.18 -0.76 -15.49
N THR A 212 18.40 -2.05 -15.66
CA THR A 212 19.38 -2.59 -16.62
C THR A 212 18.97 -2.25 -18.06
N VAL A 213 17.69 -2.44 -18.39
CA VAL A 213 17.12 -2.12 -19.71
C VAL A 213 17.25 -0.63 -20.01
N GLN A 214 16.88 0.24 -19.07
CA GLN A 214 17.03 1.69 -19.23
C GLN A 214 18.51 2.09 -19.42
N ALA A 215 19.41 1.60 -18.56
CA ALA A 215 20.83 1.93 -18.64
C ALA A 215 21.43 1.49 -20.00
N TYR A 216 21.14 0.25 -20.39
CA TYR A 216 21.67 -0.31 -21.63
C TYR A 216 21.08 0.33 -22.88
N GLY A 217 19.75 0.52 -22.91
CA GLY A 217 19.06 1.19 -24.02
C GLY A 217 19.54 2.63 -24.22
N ARG A 218 19.64 3.41 -23.13
CA ARG A 218 20.22 4.77 -23.17
C ARG A 218 21.67 4.78 -23.65
N PHE A 219 22.48 3.85 -23.17
CA PHE A 219 23.86 3.69 -23.66
C PHE A 219 23.92 3.39 -25.17
N LEU A 220 23.09 2.44 -25.64
CA LEU A 220 23.02 2.07 -27.05
C LEU A 220 22.53 3.22 -27.94
N SER A 221 21.57 4.02 -27.51
CA SER A 221 21.07 5.19 -28.25
C SER A 221 22.18 6.18 -28.59
N ARG A 222 23.22 6.27 -27.74
CA ARG A 222 24.37 7.15 -27.95
C ARG A 222 25.53 6.48 -28.71
N ASN A 223 25.71 5.17 -28.55
CA ASN A 223 26.93 4.48 -28.96
C ASN A 223 26.70 3.28 -29.89
N GLY A 224 25.55 2.63 -29.87
CA GLY A 224 25.21 1.45 -30.67
C GLY A 224 24.23 1.70 -31.81
N GLY A 225 23.61 2.89 -31.82
CA GLY A 225 22.62 3.30 -32.81
C GLY A 225 21.16 3.01 -32.39
N LYS A 226 20.24 3.62 -33.11
CA LYS A 226 18.78 3.60 -32.87
C LYS A 226 18.22 2.18 -32.79
N ASP A 227 18.53 1.36 -33.80
CA ASP A 227 17.92 0.01 -33.91
C ASP A 227 18.32 -0.91 -32.74
N ALA A 228 19.58 -0.81 -32.29
CA ALA A 228 20.07 -1.57 -31.15
C ALA A 228 19.40 -1.15 -29.84
N ALA A 229 19.18 0.14 -29.65
CA ALA A 229 18.47 0.64 -28.47
C ALA A 229 17.00 0.22 -28.48
N LEU A 230 16.31 0.40 -29.61
CA LEU A 230 14.91 0.00 -29.76
C LEU A 230 14.72 -1.49 -29.56
N LYS A 231 15.63 -2.34 -30.01
CA LYS A 231 15.55 -3.78 -29.79
C LYS A 231 15.51 -4.13 -28.30
N VAL A 232 16.35 -3.53 -27.47
CA VAL A 232 16.40 -3.77 -26.03
C VAL A 232 15.08 -3.36 -25.36
N TYR A 233 14.52 -2.21 -25.72
CA TYR A 233 13.24 -1.75 -25.20
C TYR A 233 12.06 -2.60 -25.68
N GLN A 234 12.02 -2.97 -26.96
CA GLN A 234 10.97 -3.82 -27.53
C GLN A 234 10.96 -5.23 -26.93
N ASP A 235 12.12 -5.79 -26.63
CA ASP A 235 12.22 -7.10 -25.99
C ASP A 235 11.68 -7.05 -24.53
N PHE A 236 11.91 -5.93 -23.82
CA PHE A 236 11.30 -5.68 -22.52
C PHE A 236 9.78 -5.50 -22.64
N ASP A 237 9.30 -4.68 -23.58
CA ASP A 237 7.89 -4.37 -23.76
C ASP A 237 7.05 -5.61 -24.14
N LYS A 238 7.64 -6.59 -24.84
CA LYS A 238 6.99 -7.90 -25.07
C LYS A 238 6.75 -8.69 -23.78
N ALA A 239 7.65 -8.57 -22.82
CA ALA A 239 7.57 -9.29 -21.54
C ALA A 239 6.71 -8.55 -20.52
N LEU A 240 6.84 -7.22 -20.47
CA LEU A 240 6.15 -6.31 -19.56
C LEU A 240 5.60 -5.12 -20.36
N PRO A 241 4.43 -5.29 -21.01
CA PRO A 241 3.90 -4.30 -21.95
C PRO A 241 3.54 -2.96 -21.31
N ASN A 242 3.74 -1.90 -22.08
CA ASN A 242 3.29 -0.54 -21.78
C ASN A 242 3.89 0.08 -20.51
N HIS A 243 5.09 -0.32 -20.09
CA HIS A 243 5.73 0.32 -18.95
C HIS A 243 6.06 1.80 -19.27
N PRO A 244 5.52 2.80 -18.52
CA PRO A 244 5.56 4.21 -18.91
C PRO A 244 6.96 4.73 -19.23
N LEU A 245 7.98 4.38 -18.42
CA LEU A 245 9.36 4.78 -18.62
C LEU A 245 9.96 4.21 -19.91
N ILE A 246 9.61 2.98 -20.27
CA ILE A 246 10.14 2.33 -21.49
C ILE A 246 9.44 2.86 -22.72
N VAL A 247 8.12 3.03 -22.66
CA VAL A 247 7.33 3.63 -23.76
C VAL A 247 7.84 5.02 -24.11
N GLU A 248 8.11 5.86 -23.09
CA GLU A 248 8.65 7.21 -23.31
C GLU A 248 10.07 7.18 -23.89
N GLU A 249 10.97 6.32 -23.37
CA GLU A 249 12.32 6.18 -23.90
C GLU A 249 12.34 5.62 -25.32
N MET A 250 11.46 4.67 -25.64
CA MET A 250 11.30 4.15 -27.01
C MET A 250 10.90 5.27 -27.96
N LYS A 251 9.88 6.05 -27.62
CA LYS A 251 9.41 7.18 -28.42
C LYS A 251 10.53 8.19 -28.67
N GLN A 252 11.27 8.59 -27.63
CA GLN A 252 12.38 9.52 -27.76
C GLN A 252 13.47 8.99 -28.70
N VAL A 253 13.78 7.68 -28.62
CA VAL A 253 14.74 7.05 -29.54
C VAL A 253 14.18 6.93 -30.97
N GLU A 254 12.89 6.64 -31.13
CA GLU A 254 12.20 6.64 -32.43
C GLU A 254 12.23 8.02 -33.09
N ASP A 255 12.14 9.09 -32.30
CA ASP A 255 12.30 10.48 -32.74
C ASP A 255 13.77 10.89 -33.03
N GLY A 256 14.71 9.94 -32.89
CA GLY A 256 16.11 10.13 -33.17
C GLY A 256 16.92 10.78 -32.04
N GLN A 257 16.37 10.85 -30.84
CA GLN A 257 17.06 11.42 -29.68
C GLN A 257 18.12 10.44 -29.14
N LYS A 258 19.23 11.00 -28.69
CA LYS A 258 20.28 10.30 -27.95
C LYS A 258 20.04 10.54 -26.45
N LEU A 259 19.56 9.54 -25.76
CA LEU A 259 19.20 9.67 -24.35
C LEU A 259 20.45 9.88 -23.48
N PRO A 260 20.41 10.77 -22.47
CA PRO A 260 21.53 10.96 -21.53
C PRO A 260 21.83 9.67 -20.75
N PRO A 261 23.01 9.54 -20.14
CA PRO A 261 23.29 8.46 -19.20
C PRO A 261 22.19 8.36 -18.14
N LEU A 262 21.95 7.15 -17.65
CA LEU A 262 20.95 6.95 -16.58
C LEU A 262 21.38 7.64 -15.28
N ILE A 263 22.67 7.70 -15.03
CA ILE A 263 23.32 8.29 -13.86
C ILE A 263 24.27 9.39 -14.31
N GLU A 264 24.30 10.51 -13.59
CA GLU A 264 25.12 11.68 -13.97
C GLU A 264 26.37 11.84 -13.11
N ASN A 265 26.36 11.36 -11.86
CA ASN A 265 27.42 11.59 -10.89
C ASN A 265 27.49 10.49 -9.82
N ALA A 266 28.49 10.55 -8.95
CA ALA A 266 28.73 9.56 -7.91
C ALA A 266 27.60 9.47 -6.88
N GLN A 267 26.95 10.58 -6.52
CA GLN A 267 25.85 10.58 -5.55
C GLN A 267 24.62 9.88 -6.13
N ALA A 268 24.26 10.21 -7.38
CA ALA A 268 23.15 9.56 -8.08
C ALA A 268 23.41 8.05 -8.27
N GLY A 269 24.65 7.65 -8.56
CA GLY A 269 25.01 6.23 -8.67
C GLY A 269 24.97 5.48 -7.34
N ALA A 270 25.36 6.13 -6.25
CA ALA A 270 25.22 5.57 -4.91
C ALA A 270 23.73 5.48 -4.49
N ALA A 271 22.91 6.47 -4.87
CA ALA A 271 21.45 6.42 -4.66
C ALA A 271 20.82 5.26 -5.43
N GLU A 272 21.22 5.03 -6.68
CA GLU A 272 20.77 3.89 -7.50
C GLU A 272 21.11 2.55 -6.85
N ALA A 273 22.30 2.40 -6.25
CA ALA A 273 22.71 1.20 -5.55
C ALA A 273 21.83 0.95 -4.31
N LEU A 274 21.60 1.97 -3.50
CA LEU A 274 20.74 1.88 -2.31
C LEU A 274 19.29 1.59 -2.70
N TYR A 275 18.77 2.25 -3.74
CA TYR A 275 17.44 1.98 -4.28
C TYR A 275 17.32 0.52 -4.74
N GLY A 276 18.21 0.05 -5.60
CA GLY A 276 18.11 -1.29 -6.18
C GLY A 276 18.13 -2.40 -5.13
N ILE A 277 19.01 -2.28 -4.12
CA ILE A 277 19.07 -3.24 -3.00
C ILE A 277 17.85 -3.08 -2.10
N GLY A 278 17.47 -1.85 -1.71
CA GLY A 278 16.33 -1.56 -0.85
C GLY A 278 15.02 -2.11 -1.41
N ALA A 279 14.73 -1.84 -2.68
CA ALA A 279 13.56 -2.37 -3.38
C ALA A 279 13.54 -3.91 -3.46
N SER A 280 14.72 -4.54 -3.60
CA SER A 280 14.82 -6.01 -3.63
C SER A 280 14.59 -6.66 -2.26
N ILE A 281 15.01 -6.02 -1.17
CA ILE A 281 14.83 -6.50 0.20
C ILE A 281 13.38 -6.33 0.64
N GLY A 282 12.75 -5.20 0.38
CA GLY A 282 11.37 -4.90 0.78
C GLY A 282 10.38 -5.95 0.31
N ARG A 283 10.57 -6.47 -0.91
CA ARG A 283 9.72 -7.53 -1.48
C ARG A 283 9.88 -8.92 -0.82
N ARG A 284 10.83 -9.09 0.09
CA ARG A 284 11.22 -10.38 0.69
C ARG A 284 11.09 -10.42 2.21
N GLY A 285 10.34 -9.50 2.80
CA GLY A 285 10.13 -9.44 4.25
C GLY A 285 11.25 -8.74 5.02
N GLY A 286 11.99 -7.85 4.36
CA GLY A 286 13.03 -7.02 4.98
C GLY A 286 12.66 -5.54 5.06
N GLU A 287 11.41 -5.24 5.42
CA GLU A 287 10.80 -3.91 5.32
C GLU A 287 11.58 -2.84 6.08
N ASP A 288 12.01 -3.12 7.31
CA ASP A 288 12.72 -2.12 8.12
C ASP A 288 14.07 -1.71 7.51
N LEU A 289 14.81 -2.69 6.95
CA LEU A 289 16.07 -2.41 6.26
C LEU A 289 15.83 -1.72 4.91
N ALA A 290 14.76 -2.10 4.21
CA ALA A 290 14.36 -1.45 2.96
C ALA A 290 14.02 0.03 3.19
N LEU A 291 13.27 0.36 4.25
CA LEU A 291 13.01 1.75 4.65
C LEU A 291 14.31 2.55 4.80
N VAL A 292 15.28 2.02 5.56
CA VAL A 292 16.57 2.66 5.73
C VAL A 292 17.26 2.93 4.39
N TYR A 293 17.30 1.93 3.51
CA TYR A 293 17.99 2.05 2.22
C TYR A 293 17.30 3.03 1.27
N LEU A 294 15.97 3.00 1.20
CA LEU A 294 15.21 3.93 0.36
C LEU A 294 15.29 5.37 0.88
N GLN A 295 15.26 5.57 2.20
CA GLN A 295 15.48 6.90 2.79
C GLN A 295 16.90 7.43 2.50
N LEU A 296 17.91 6.59 2.60
CA LEU A 296 19.30 6.96 2.26
C LEU A 296 19.46 7.22 0.74
N ALA A 297 18.75 6.48 -0.12
CA ALA A 297 18.73 6.75 -1.56
C ALA A 297 18.15 8.14 -1.86
N LEU A 298 16.99 8.46 -1.27
CA LEU A 298 16.33 9.75 -1.42
C LEU A 298 17.09 10.91 -0.75
N TYR A 299 17.86 10.63 0.29
CA TYR A 299 18.78 11.61 0.86
C TYR A 299 19.89 11.98 -0.12
N LEU A 300 20.50 11.01 -0.80
CA LEU A 300 21.53 11.26 -1.83
C LEU A 300 20.94 11.95 -3.06
N GLU A 301 19.83 11.44 -3.57
CA GLU A 301 19.16 11.92 -4.79
C GLU A 301 17.64 12.12 -4.51
N PRO A 302 17.25 13.34 -4.05
CA PRO A 302 15.86 13.63 -3.72
C PRO A 302 14.87 13.52 -4.87
N SER A 303 15.35 13.56 -6.11
CA SER A 303 14.55 13.42 -7.35
C SER A 303 14.48 11.99 -7.88
N HIS A 304 14.97 10.99 -7.16
CA HIS A 304 15.01 9.60 -7.60
C HIS A 304 13.61 8.97 -7.60
N VAL A 305 12.90 9.10 -8.71
CA VAL A 305 11.49 8.70 -8.83
C VAL A 305 11.27 7.23 -8.47
N MET A 306 12.12 6.31 -8.93
CA MET A 306 11.96 4.88 -8.61
C MET A 306 12.15 4.57 -7.12
N ALA A 307 12.99 5.33 -6.41
CA ALA A 307 13.09 5.20 -4.96
C ALA A 307 11.84 5.76 -4.25
N MET A 308 11.23 6.83 -4.78
CA MET A 308 9.93 7.34 -4.28
C MET A 308 8.86 6.27 -4.44
N LEU A 309 8.68 5.71 -5.63
CA LEU A 309 7.66 4.67 -5.86
C LEU A 309 7.86 3.46 -4.94
N SER A 310 9.11 2.96 -4.85
CA SER A 310 9.38 1.82 -3.96
C SER A 310 9.18 2.14 -2.47
N LEU A 311 9.38 3.40 -2.05
CA LEU A 311 9.10 3.83 -0.69
C LEU A 311 7.60 3.95 -0.44
N ALA A 312 6.83 4.44 -1.40
CA ALA A 312 5.37 4.50 -1.32
C ALA A 312 4.75 3.09 -1.27
N ASP A 313 5.12 2.20 -2.20
CA ASP A 313 4.71 0.78 -2.19
C ASP A 313 5.01 0.11 -0.83
N LEU A 314 6.17 0.44 -0.25
CA LEU A 314 6.55 -0.10 1.05
C LEU A 314 5.66 0.43 2.18
N TYR A 315 5.31 1.71 2.16
CA TYR A 315 4.36 2.29 3.13
C TYR A 315 2.96 1.69 3.00
N GLU A 316 2.46 1.44 1.78
CA GLU A 316 1.20 0.72 1.55
C GLU A 316 1.25 -0.70 2.13
N THR A 317 2.34 -1.45 1.86
CA THR A 317 2.57 -2.78 2.44
C THR A 317 2.53 -2.75 3.98
N LEU A 318 3.06 -1.68 4.58
CA LEU A 318 3.07 -1.42 6.01
C LEU A 318 1.73 -0.85 6.53
N LYS A 319 0.72 -0.69 5.68
CA LYS A 319 -0.58 -0.07 5.98
C LYS A 319 -0.45 1.36 6.52
N LYS A 320 0.42 2.15 5.87
CA LYS A 320 0.67 3.57 6.16
C LYS A 320 0.36 4.44 4.93
N PRO A 321 -0.89 4.46 4.45
CA PRO A 321 -1.26 5.21 3.25
C PRO A 321 -1.01 6.72 3.39
N ASP A 322 -1.11 7.27 4.61
CA ASP A 322 -0.79 8.68 4.88
C ASP A 322 0.68 9.04 4.58
N LEU A 323 1.61 8.09 4.73
CA LEU A 323 3.02 8.27 4.38
C LEU A 323 3.25 8.04 2.88
N ALA A 324 2.56 7.06 2.28
CA ALA A 324 2.62 6.81 0.84
C ALA A 324 2.16 8.05 0.05
N ILE A 325 1.02 8.65 0.41
CA ILE A 325 0.51 9.90 -0.16
C ILE A 325 1.59 11.00 -0.18
N LYS A 326 2.26 11.25 0.95
CA LYS A 326 3.32 12.26 1.04
C LYS A 326 4.49 12.00 0.09
N VAL A 327 4.75 10.74 -0.21
CA VAL A 327 5.81 10.36 -1.15
C VAL A 327 5.33 10.53 -2.59
N TYR A 328 4.12 10.07 -2.93
CA TYR A 328 3.54 10.24 -4.26
C TYR A 328 3.41 11.72 -4.65
N GLU A 329 3.04 12.61 -3.73
CA GLU A 329 2.96 14.05 -3.97
C GLU A 329 4.30 14.69 -4.35
N ARG A 330 5.44 14.01 -4.10
CA ARG A 330 6.78 14.46 -4.51
C ARG A 330 7.17 14.02 -5.92
N VAL A 331 6.43 13.09 -6.52
CA VAL A 331 6.70 12.63 -7.89
C VAL A 331 6.47 13.80 -8.85
N PRO A 332 7.47 14.18 -9.68
CA PRO A 332 7.28 15.29 -10.61
C PRO A 332 6.18 15.01 -11.63
N SER A 333 5.30 15.98 -11.87
CA SER A 333 4.23 15.87 -12.88
C SER A 333 4.76 15.63 -14.31
N THR A 334 6.02 15.98 -14.58
CA THR A 334 6.69 15.71 -15.85
C THR A 334 7.23 14.28 -15.97
N SER A 335 7.17 13.49 -14.91
CA SER A 335 7.62 12.10 -14.94
C SER A 335 6.61 11.23 -15.71
N PRO A 336 7.09 10.30 -16.58
CA PRO A 336 6.19 9.34 -17.24
C PRO A 336 5.34 8.49 -16.29
N VAL A 337 5.76 8.34 -15.03
CA VAL A 337 5.01 7.61 -14.01
C VAL A 337 4.12 8.49 -13.12
N SER A 338 4.04 9.81 -13.39
CA SER A 338 3.21 10.72 -12.57
C SER A 338 1.73 10.32 -12.61
N ARG A 339 1.23 9.91 -13.77
CA ARG A 339 -0.15 9.45 -13.94
C ARG A 339 -0.47 8.25 -13.04
N SER A 340 0.34 7.20 -13.06
CA SER A 340 0.14 6.04 -12.18
C SER A 340 0.29 6.41 -10.71
N SER A 341 1.22 7.30 -10.37
CA SER A 341 1.36 7.81 -9.00
C SER A 341 0.12 8.58 -8.52
N GLU A 342 -0.53 9.36 -9.37
CA GLU A 342 -1.79 10.06 -9.04
C GLU A 342 -2.96 9.08 -8.82
N ILE A 343 -2.98 7.96 -9.55
CA ILE A 343 -4.01 6.91 -9.37
C ILE A 343 -3.82 6.22 -8.02
N GLU A 344 -2.60 5.77 -7.68
CA GLU A 344 -2.32 5.13 -6.39
C GLU A 344 -2.56 6.10 -5.22
N LEU A 345 -2.14 7.36 -5.36
CA LEU A 345 -2.42 8.39 -4.37
C LEU A 345 -3.92 8.55 -4.13
N ALA A 346 -4.75 8.48 -5.18
CA ALA A 346 -6.20 8.56 -5.03
C ALA A 346 -6.79 7.33 -4.32
N VAL A 347 -6.26 6.14 -4.58
CA VAL A 347 -6.65 4.92 -3.86
C VAL A 347 -6.31 5.03 -2.37
N ASP A 348 -5.12 5.53 -2.05
CA ASP A 348 -4.69 5.78 -0.67
C ASP A 348 -5.56 6.82 0.04
N LEU A 349 -5.91 7.91 -0.66
CA LEU A 349 -6.84 8.92 -0.11
C LEU A 349 -8.19 8.31 0.25
N ASP A 350 -8.76 7.47 -0.62
CA ASP A 350 -10.04 6.81 -0.34
C ASP A 350 -9.92 5.84 0.85
N SER A 351 -8.80 5.14 1.00
CA SER A 351 -8.54 4.26 2.15
C SER A 351 -8.54 5.00 3.49
N LEU A 352 -8.28 6.31 3.47
CA LEU A 352 -8.34 7.23 4.62
C LEU A 352 -9.66 8.01 4.72
N ASP A 353 -10.73 7.55 4.06
CA ASP A 353 -12.05 8.21 3.99
C ASP A 353 -12.03 9.63 3.39
N ARG A 354 -10.95 9.98 2.64
CA ARG A 354 -10.83 11.25 1.89
C ARG A 354 -11.34 11.09 0.45
N THR A 355 -12.52 10.49 0.31
CA THR A 355 -13.10 10.07 -0.99
C THR A 355 -13.29 11.21 -1.97
N ASP A 356 -13.71 12.39 -1.52
CA ASP A 356 -13.92 13.55 -2.42
C ASP A 356 -12.60 14.02 -3.04
N GLU A 357 -11.50 13.98 -2.28
CA GLU A 357 -10.17 14.31 -2.78
C GLU A 357 -9.69 13.23 -3.77
N ALA A 358 -9.90 11.96 -3.45
CA ALA A 358 -9.59 10.84 -4.33
C ALA A 358 -10.29 10.97 -5.70
N LYS A 359 -11.60 11.17 -5.69
CA LYS A 359 -12.39 11.37 -6.92
C LYS A 359 -11.89 12.55 -7.73
N LYS A 360 -11.62 13.70 -7.08
CA LYS A 360 -11.09 14.89 -7.76
C LYS A 360 -9.76 14.64 -8.46
N ARG A 361 -8.85 13.85 -7.85
CA ARG A 361 -7.58 13.48 -8.47
C ARG A 361 -7.80 12.59 -9.69
N LEU A 362 -8.63 11.56 -9.57
CA LEU A 362 -8.96 10.67 -10.70
C LEU A 362 -9.69 11.40 -11.83
N ASP A 363 -10.64 12.29 -11.50
CA ASP A 363 -11.32 13.12 -12.50
C ASP A 363 -10.34 14.00 -13.29
N HIS A 364 -9.31 14.52 -12.62
CA HIS A 364 -8.25 15.26 -13.29
C HIS A 364 -7.45 14.37 -14.26
N VAL A 365 -7.02 13.20 -13.84
CA VAL A 365 -6.33 12.23 -14.71
C VAL A 365 -7.20 11.83 -15.89
N ILE A 366 -8.49 11.54 -15.66
CA ILE A 366 -9.45 11.17 -16.72
C ILE A 366 -9.72 12.34 -17.67
N ALA A 367 -9.76 13.59 -17.18
CA ALA A 367 -9.94 14.75 -18.04
C ALA A 367 -8.76 14.95 -19.01
N GLU A 368 -7.52 14.73 -18.54
CA GLU A 368 -6.33 14.77 -19.38
C GLU A 368 -6.21 13.55 -20.32
N HIS A 369 -6.64 12.38 -19.83
CA HIS A 369 -6.55 11.09 -20.52
C HIS A 369 -7.89 10.36 -20.53
N PRO A 370 -8.87 10.76 -21.37
CA PRO A 370 -10.25 10.21 -21.33
C PRO A 370 -10.36 8.71 -21.63
N LYS A 371 -9.32 8.10 -22.16
CA LYS A 371 -9.24 6.66 -22.46
C LYS A 371 -8.35 5.92 -21.48
N ASP A 372 -8.09 6.48 -20.32
CA ASP A 372 -7.27 5.84 -19.29
C ASP A 372 -8.08 4.77 -18.57
N THR A 373 -7.90 3.52 -18.99
CA THR A 373 -8.59 2.38 -18.39
C THR A 373 -8.28 2.22 -16.91
N GLU A 374 -7.04 2.46 -16.49
CA GLU A 374 -6.58 2.28 -15.11
C GLU A 374 -7.24 3.32 -14.17
N ALA A 375 -7.22 4.60 -14.55
CA ALA A 375 -7.90 5.65 -13.78
C ALA A 375 -9.42 5.44 -13.71
N LEU A 376 -10.04 5.01 -14.81
CA LEU A 376 -11.48 4.68 -14.84
C LEU A 376 -11.80 3.47 -13.95
N MET A 377 -10.96 2.43 -13.96
CA MET A 377 -11.12 1.27 -13.08
C MET A 377 -10.96 1.66 -11.62
N ALA A 378 -9.99 2.49 -11.28
CA ALA A 378 -9.78 2.98 -9.91
C ALA A 378 -10.98 3.79 -9.42
N LEU A 379 -11.49 4.73 -10.25
CA LEU A 379 -12.70 5.51 -9.91
C LEU A 379 -13.92 4.59 -9.70
N GLY A 380 -14.14 3.63 -10.61
CA GLY A 380 -15.23 2.67 -10.48
C GLY A 380 -15.12 1.81 -9.20
N ASN A 381 -13.90 1.43 -8.81
CA ASN A 381 -13.65 0.70 -7.56
C ASN A 381 -14.03 1.55 -6.33
N ILE A 382 -13.65 2.83 -6.30
CA ILE A 382 -14.00 3.77 -5.23
C ILE A 382 -15.53 3.96 -5.17
N GLU A 383 -16.17 4.23 -6.29
CA GLU A 383 -17.65 4.39 -6.36
C GLU A 383 -18.37 3.14 -5.86
N ARG A 384 -17.95 1.96 -6.28
CA ARG A 384 -18.50 0.68 -5.83
C ARG A 384 -18.29 0.48 -4.32
N GLY A 385 -17.09 0.74 -3.80
CA GLY A 385 -16.76 0.63 -2.38
C GLY A 385 -17.60 1.59 -1.52
N ARG A 386 -17.95 2.75 -2.07
CA ARG A 386 -18.81 3.77 -1.41
C ARG A 386 -20.31 3.57 -1.71
N LYS A 387 -20.69 2.43 -2.31
CA LYS A 387 -22.06 2.03 -2.63
C LYS A 387 -22.75 2.95 -3.66
N ASP A 388 -22.00 3.73 -4.42
CA ASP A 388 -22.52 4.46 -5.60
C ASP A 388 -22.62 3.51 -6.79
N PHE A 389 -23.59 2.61 -6.72
CA PHE A 389 -23.71 1.53 -7.70
C PHE A 389 -24.14 2.03 -9.09
N ALA A 390 -24.90 3.09 -9.15
CA ALA A 390 -25.27 3.71 -10.43
C ALA A 390 -24.06 4.40 -11.09
N GLY A 391 -23.29 5.14 -10.32
CA GLY A 391 -22.05 5.80 -10.78
C GLY A 391 -21.04 4.78 -11.27
N CYS A 392 -20.74 3.75 -10.47
CA CYS A 392 -19.74 2.75 -10.86
C CYS A 392 -20.11 1.97 -12.12
N ALA A 393 -21.39 1.68 -12.38
CA ALA A 393 -21.81 1.04 -13.62
C ALA A 393 -21.49 1.90 -14.85
N VAL A 394 -21.67 3.22 -14.75
CA VAL A 394 -21.32 4.17 -15.82
C VAL A 394 -19.80 4.24 -15.99
N THR A 395 -19.06 4.34 -14.90
CA THR A 395 -17.59 4.47 -14.93
C THR A 395 -16.91 3.21 -15.48
N TYR A 396 -17.33 2.02 -15.04
CA TYR A 396 -16.83 0.76 -15.64
C TYR A 396 -17.23 0.60 -17.11
N SER A 397 -18.38 1.11 -17.52
CA SER A 397 -18.75 1.09 -18.96
C SER A 397 -17.77 1.92 -19.77
N LYS A 398 -17.43 3.12 -19.30
CA LYS A 398 -16.38 3.93 -19.94
C LYS A 398 -15.03 3.20 -19.97
N ALA A 399 -14.64 2.53 -18.87
CA ALA A 399 -13.40 1.75 -18.83
C ALA A 399 -13.39 0.63 -19.87
N ILE A 400 -14.47 -0.14 -19.96
CA ILE A 400 -14.62 -1.25 -20.93
C ILE A 400 -14.59 -0.72 -22.37
N ASP A 401 -15.21 0.43 -22.65
CA ASP A 401 -15.23 1.06 -23.97
C ASP A 401 -13.84 1.53 -24.44
N THR A 402 -12.87 1.70 -23.52
CA THR A 402 -11.49 2.00 -23.90
C THR A 402 -10.72 0.77 -24.40
N ILE A 403 -11.21 -0.43 -24.13
CA ILE A 403 -10.52 -1.69 -24.44
C ILE A 403 -10.88 -2.12 -25.87
N PRO A 404 -9.93 -2.13 -26.81
CA PRO A 404 -10.25 -2.42 -28.22
C PRO A 404 -10.81 -3.82 -28.45
N LYS A 405 -10.38 -4.79 -27.66
CA LYS A 405 -10.80 -6.18 -27.68
C LYS A 405 -10.73 -6.78 -26.30
N LEU A 406 -11.83 -7.27 -25.80
CA LEU A 406 -11.87 -7.94 -24.51
C LEU A 406 -11.16 -9.29 -24.59
N GLU A 407 -10.22 -9.51 -23.69
CA GLU A 407 -9.43 -10.74 -23.53
C GLU A 407 -9.51 -11.24 -22.08
N LYS A 408 -8.91 -12.41 -21.82
CA LYS A 408 -9.02 -13.08 -20.51
C LYS A 408 -8.81 -12.12 -19.30
N PRO A 409 -7.80 -11.23 -19.22
CA PRO A 409 -7.63 -10.34 -18.06
C PRO A 409 -8.80 -9.38 -17.82
N ASN A 410 -9.58 -9.06 -18.85
CA ASN A 410 -10.65 -8.08 -18.78
C ASN A 410 -11.94 -8.59 -18.10
N TRP A 411 -11.99 -9.88 -17.71
CA TRP A 411 -13.12 -10.42 -16.94
C TRP A 411 -13.42 -9.59 -15.69
N VAL A 412 -12.39 -9.00 -15.07
CA VAL A 412 -12.49 -8.20 -13.84
C VAL A 412 -13.39 -6.98 -14.02
N ALA A 413 -13.25 -6.25 -15.14
CA ALA A 413 -14.06 -5.07 -15.42
C ALA A 413 -15.54 -5.42 -15.60
N LEU A 414 -15.82 -6.51 -16.32
CA LEU A 414 -17.18 -7.03 -16.49
C LEU A 414 -17.77 -7.51 -15.16
N TYR A 415 -17.01 -8.22 -14.36
CA TYR A 415 -17.43 -8.71 -13.05
C TYR A 415 -17.85 -7.56 -12.12
N PHE A 416 -17.02 -6.54 -11.99
CA PHE A 416 -17.33 -5.42 -11.12
C PHE A 416 -18.47 -4.55 -11.68
N ARG A 417 -18.56 -4.36 -13.00
CA ARG A 417 -19.72 -3.70 -13.60
C ARG A 417 -20.99 -4.50 -13.35
N GLY A 418 -20.94 -5.81 -13.51
CA GLY A 418 -22.04 -6.71 -13.22
C GLY A 418 -22.53 -6.60 -11.77
N ILE A 419 -21.63 -6.51 -10.80
CA ILE A 419 -21.99 -6.23 -9.40
C ILE A 419 -22.70 -4.87 -9.28
N CYS A 420 -22.16 -3.81 -9.92
CA CYS A 420 -22.78 -2.49 -9.89
C CYS A 420 -24.20 -2.50 -10.50
N TYR A 421 -24.41 -3.24 -11.60
CA TYR A 421 -25.74 -3.42 -12.21
C TYR A 421 -26.69 -4.19 -11.29
N GLU A 422 -26.24 -5.28 -10.68
CA GLU A 422 -27.06 -6.07 -9.76
C GLU A 422 -27.51 -5.23 -8.56
N ARG A 423 -26.54 -4.56 -7.90
CA ARG A 423 -26.81 -3.71 -6.74
C ARG A 423 -27.64 -2.47 -7.06
N SER A 424 -27.71 -2.05 -8.32
CA SER A 424 -28.62 -1.00 -8.81
C SER A 424 -29.90 -1.56 -9.46
N HIS A 425 -30.24 -2.83 -9.19
CA HIS A 425 -31.45 -3.52 -9.65
C HIS A 425 -31.58 -3.68 -11.18
N GLN A 426 -30.45 -3.73 -11.89
CA GLN A 426 -30.37 -3.92 -13.33
C GLN A 426 -29.93 -5.35 -13.68
N TRP A 427 -30.63 -6.37 -13.15
CA TRP A 427 -30.26 -7.76 -13.24
C TRP A 427 -29.95 -8.26 -14.68
N PRO A 428 -30.77 -7.96 -15.72
CA PRO A 428 -30.44 -8.44 -17.07
C PRO A 428 -29.09 -8.00 -17.60
N ALA A 429 -28.63 -6.79 -17.23
CA ALA A 429 -27.32 -6.29 -17.60
C ALA A 429 -26.22 -6.96 -16.75
N ALA A 430 -26.47 -7.16 -15.46
CA ALA A 430 -25.56 -7.87 -14.55
C ALA A 430 -25.30 -9.31 -15.04
N GLU A 431 -26.36 -10.03 -15.36
CA GLU A 431 -26.27 -11.41 -15.86
C GLU A 431 -25.51 -11.49 -17.19
N ALA A 432 -25.74 -10.55 -18.10
CA ALA A 432 -25.02 -10.48 -19.38
C ALA A 432 -23.50 -10.27 -19.16
N ASP A 433 -23.13 -9.39 -18.24
CA ASP A 433 -21.73 -9.14 -17.91
C ASP A 433 -21.06 -10.34 -17.24
N MET A 434 -21.73 -11.01 -16.30
CA MET A 434 -21.23 -12.22 -15.65
C MET A 434 -21.02 -13.35 -16.66
N LYS A 435 -21.98 -13.58 -17.56
CA LYS A 435 -21.85 -14.56 -18.66
C LYS A 435 -20.68 -14.21 -19.57
N LYS A 436 -20.54 -12.92 -19.94
CA LYS A 436 -19.42 -12.47 -20.76
C LYS A 436 -18.08 -12.63 -20.06
N ALA A 437 -17.99 -12.38 -18.76
CA ALA A 437 -16.80 -12.64 -17.97
C ALA A 437 -16.42 -14.14 -17.98
N LEU A 438 -17.40 -15.05 -17.88
CA LEU A 438 -17.16 -16.50 -17.99
C LEU A 438 -16.80 -16.95 -19.41
N GLU A 439 -17.25 -16.26 -20.46
CA GLU A 439 -16.75 -16.52 -21.83
C GLU A 439 -15.25 -16.21 -21.94
N LEU A 440 -14.77 -15.16 -21.26
CA LEU A 440 -13.36 -14.78 -21.25
C LEU A 440 -12.52 -15.68 -20.32
N PHE A 441 -13.10 -16.10 -19.21
CA PHE A 441 -12.47 -16.94 -18.20
C PHE A 441 -13.47 -17.95 -17.63
N PRO A 442 -13.66 -19.13 -18.28
CA PRO A 442 -14.76 -20.07 -17.97
C PRO A 442 -14.77 -20.61 -16.53
N ASP A 443 -13.61 -20.72 -15.90
CA ASP A 443 -13.49 -21.29 -14.55
C ASP A 443 -13.12 -20.22 -13.50
N GLN A 444 -13.51 -18.95 -13.71
CA GLN A 444 -13.23 -17.91 -12.73
C GLN A 444 -14.12 -18.07 -11.49
N PRO A 445 -13.57 -18.45 -10.31
CA PRO A 445 -14.40 -18.87 -9.17
C PRO A 445 -15.28 -17.76 -8.61
N LEU A 446 -14.84 -16.49 -8.62
CA LEU A 446 -15.66 -15.38 -8.12
C LEU A 446 -16.89 -15.15 -8.99
N VAL A 447 -16.73 -15.25 -10.32
CA VAL A 447 -17.84 -15.05 -11.26
C VAL A 447 -18.79 -16.24 -11.21
N LEU A 448 -18.27 -17.49 -11.17
CA LEU A 448 -19.08 -18.70 -10.98
C LEU A 448 -19.92 -18.61 -9.72
N ASN A 449 -19.28 -18.22 -8.60
CA ASN A 449 -19.98 -18.07 -7.34
C ASN A 449 -21.08 -17.00 -7.40
N TYR A 450 -20.76 -15.83 -7.91
CA TYR A 450 -21.68 -14.69 -7.90
C TYR A 450 -22.91 -14.96 -8.79
N LEU A 451 -22.69 -15.44 -10.02
CA LEU A 451 -23.77 -15.76 -10.94
C LEU A 451 -24.62 -16.92 -10.45
N GLY A 452 -23.96 -18.00 -9.99
CA GLY A 452 -24.63 -19.18 -9.46
C GLY A 452 -25.48 -18.88 -8.22
N TYR A 453 -24.90 -18.13 -7.27
CA TYR A 453 -25.62 -17.65 -6.08
C TYR A 453 -26.84 -16.80 -6.46
N SER A 454 -26.66 -15.81 -7.34
CA SER A 454 -27.76 -14.94 -7.77
C SER A 454 -28.89 -15.70 -8.44
N TRP A 455 -28.59 -16.71 -9.26
CA TRP A 455 -29.61 -17.56 -9.87
C TRP A 455 -30.37 -18.41 -8.84
N VAL A 456 -29.65 -19.04 -7.91
CA VAL A 456 -30.28 -19.86 -6.85
C VAL A 456 -31.14 -19.00 -5.94
N ASP A 457 -30.64 -17.82 -5.56
CA ASP A 457 -31.40 -16.92 -4.68
C ASP A 457 -32.68 -16.39 -5.34
N GLN A 458 -32.64 -16.13 -6.63
CA GLN A 458 -33.83 -15.76 -7.44
C GLN A 458 -34.75 -16.94 -7.77
N GLY A 459 -34.34 -18.18 -7.49
CA GLY A 459 -35.10 -19.39 -7.81
C GLY A 459 -35.12 -19.76 -9.30
N VAL A 460 -34.11 -19.28 -10.07
CA VAL A 460 -33.95 -19.56 -11.49
C VAL A 460 -32.67 -20.38 -11.73
N HIS A 461 -32.61 -21.16 -12.79
CA HIS A 461 -31.41 -21.94 -13.19
C HIS A 461 -30.77 -22.73 -12.03
N LEU A 462 -31.61 -23.35 -11.16
CA LEU A 462 -31.17 -23.93 -9.89
C LEU A 462 -30.06 -24.98 -10.04
N GLU A 463 -30.18 -25.91 -11.01
CA GLU A 463 -29.19 -26.96 -11.23
C GLU A 463 -27.85 -26.37 -11.72
N GLU A 464 -27.92 -25.48 -12.70
CA GLU A 464 -26.73 -24.82 -13.27
C GLU A 464 -26.04 -23.92 -12.24
N GLY A 465 -26.81 -23.12 -11.49
CA GLY A 465 -26.30 -22.29 -10.40
C GLY A 465 -25.61 -23.10 -9.31
N MET A 466 -26.22 -24.22 -8.91
CA MET A 466 -25.64 -25.15 -7.93
C MET A 466 -24.32 -25.76 -8.44
N ASP A 467 -24.24 -26.15 -9.73
CA ASP A 467 -22.98 -26.65 -10.32
C ASP A 467 -21.89 -25.59 -10.33
N MET A 468 -22.22 -24.36 -10.71
CA MET A 468 -21.28 -23.23 -10.68
C MET A 468 -20.73 -22.99 -9.28
N ILE A 469 -21.57 -22.97 -8.26
CA ILE A 469 -21.15 -22.75 -6.87
C ILE A 469 -20.23 -23.91 -6.41
N ARG A 470 -20.58 -25.18 -6.71
CA ARG A 470 -19.72 -26.33 -6.38
C ARG A 470 -18.33 -26.20 -7.01
N ARG A 471 -18.25 -25.88 -8.28
CA ARG A 471 -16.98 -25.67 -9.01
C ARG A 471 -16.18 -24.53 -8.39
N SER A 472 -16.84 -23.49 -7.91
CA SER A 472 -16.19 -22.39 -7.21
C SER A 472 -15.59 -22.86 -5.86
N VAL A 473 -16.34 -23.64 -5.07
CA VAL A 473 -15.85 -24.21 -3.80
C VAL A 473 -14.69 -25.18 -4.01
N GLU A 474 -14.71 -25.99 -5.09
CA GLU A 474 -13.60 -26.90 -5.43
C GLU A 474 -12.29 -26.13 -5.67
N GLN A 475 -12.37 -24.95 -6.29
CA GLN A 475 -11.19 -24.13 -6.59
C GLN A 475 -10.73 -23.29 -5.39
N ARG A 476 -11.68 -22.88 -4.52
CA ARG A 476 -11.44 -22.04 -3.36
C ARG A 476 -12.09 -22.63 -2.09
N PRO A 477 -11.64 -23.78 -1.63
CA PRO A 477 -12.28 -24.48 -0.53
C PRO A 477 -12.18 -23.75 0.83
N ASP A 478 -11.22 -22.85 0.96
CA ASP A 478 -10.97 -22.10 2.21
C ASP A 478 -11.51 -20.65 2.16
N ASP A 479 -12.31 -20.32 1.13
CA ASP A 479 -12.99 -19.04 1.03
C ASP A 479 -14.37 -19.13 1.69
N GLY A 480 -14.51 -18.55 2.89
CA GLY A 480 -15.74 -18.66 3.70
C GLY A 480 -16.98 -18.12 2.99
N TYR A 481 -16.86 -17.08 2.16
CA TYR A 481 -17.96 -16.51 1.38
C TYR A 481 -18.45 -17.45 0.28
N ILE A 482 -17.53 -18.13 -0.38
CA ILE A 482 -17.85 -19.11 -1.42
C ILE A 482 -18.48 -20.37 -0.81
N VAL A 483 -17.97 -20.80 0.36
CA VAL A 483 -18.54 -21.93 1.10
C VAL A 483 -19.92 -21.61 1.66
N ASP A 484 -20.15 -20.39 2.13
CA ASP A 484 -21.46 -19.88 2.54
C ASP A 484 -22.47 -19.93 1.39
N SER A 485 -22.08 -19.48 0.20
CA SER A 485 -22.92 -19.52 -0.99
C SER A 485 -23.40 -20.96 -1.30
N LEU A 486 -22.55 -21.97 -1.11
CA LEU A 486 -22.95 -23.37 -1.28
C LEU A 486 -23.94 -23.80 -0.20
N GLY A 487 -23.69 -23.44 1.05
CA GLY A 487 -24.60 -23.71 2.17
C GLY A 487 -25.96 -23.07 1.96
N TRP A 488 -25.98 -21.79 1.56
CA TRP A 488 -27.21 -21.07 1.23
C TRP A 488 -27.95 -21.69 0.05
N ALA A 489 -27.24 -22.11 -0.98
CA ALA A 489 -27.84 -22.80 -2.12
C ALA A 489 -28.52 -24.13 -1.71
N TYR A 490 -27.93 -24.91 -0.81
CA TYR A 490 -28.58 -26.06 -0.22
C TYR A 490 -29.81 -25.68 0.60
N TYR A 491 -29.74 -24.60 1.39
CA TYR A 491 -30.88 -24.08 2.13
C TYR A 491 -32.05 -23.70 1.21
N ARG A 492 -31.77 -22.94 0.14
CA ARG A 492 -32.77 -22.49 -0.86
C ARG A 492 -33.42 -23.64 -1.62
N THR A 493 -32.71 -24.75 -1.76
CA THR A 493 -33.21 -25.99 -2.41
C THR A 493 -33.83 -26.98 -1.45
N GLY A 494 -33.94 -26.65 -0.14
CA GLY A 494 -34.60 -27.47 0.90
C GLY A 494 -33.73 -28.62 1.45
N ASN A 495 -32.45 -28.68 1.07
CA ASN A 495 -31.51 -29.67 1.61
C ASN A 495 -30.82 -29.11 2.87
N TYR A 496 -31.60 -29.04 3.96
CA TYR A 496 -31.18 -28.35 5.18
C TYR A 496 -30.00 -29.02 5.90
N ASP A 497 -29.86 -30.36 5.82
CA ASP A 497 -28.73 -31.07 6.45
C ASP A 497 -27.40 -30.71 5.79
N GLU A 498 -27.33 -30.69 4.44
CA GLU A 498 -26.14 -30.22 3.72
C GLU A 498 -25.93 -28.71 3.87
N ALA A 499 -27.01 -27.92 4.01
CA ALA A 499 -26.89 -26.49 4.31
C ALA A 499 -26.16 -26.28 5.65
N VAL A 500 -26.59 -26.95 6.72
CA VAL A 500 -25.95 -26.86 8.04
C VAL A 500 -24.48 -27.22 7.96
N LYS A 501 -24.14 -28.34 7.32
CA LYS A 501 -22.75 -28.82 7.20
C LYS A 501 -21.84 -27.80 6.52
N ASN A 502 -22.29 -27.17 5.42
CA ASN A 502 -21.49 -26.19 4.69
C ASN A 502 -21.46 -24.84 5.41
N LEU A 503 -22.56 -24.40 6.03
CA LEU A 503 -22.60 -23.15 6.77
C LEU A 503 -21.80 -23.23 8.09
N GLU A 504 -21.78 -24.37 8.79
CA GLU A 504 -20.85 -24.60 9.92
C GLU A 504 -19.40 -24.43 9.48
N ARG A 505 -19.03 -24.95 8.29
CA ARG A 505 -17.70 -24.76 7.72
C ARG A 505 -17.45 -23.29 7.35
N ALA A 506 -18.43 -22.60 6.79
CA ALA A 506 -18.30 -21.18 6.43
C ALA A 506 -18.05 -20.30 7.67
N VAL A 507 -18.80 -20.54 8.78
CA VAL A 507 -18.58 -19.87 10.06
C VAL A 507 -17.19 -20.15 10.63
N LEU A 508 -16.65 -21.37 10.50
CA LEU A 508 -15.28 -21.66 10.93
C LEU A 508 -14.23 -20.86 10.13
N LEU A 509 -14.48 -20.59 8.85
CA LEU A 509 -13.60 -19.81 7.99
C LEU A 509 -13.75 -18.29 8.18
N LYS A 510 -14.98 -17.84 8.53
CA LYS A 510 -15.35 -16.44 8.72
C LYS A 510 -16.30 -16.30 9.93
N PRO A 511 -15.75 -16.40 11.15
CA PRO A 511 -16.57 -16.46 12.37
C PRO A 511 -17.26 -15.13 12.73
N ASP A 512 -16.74 -14.01 12.24
CA ASP A 512 -17.15 -12.64 12.54
C ASP A 512 -18.04 -12.00 11.44
N ASP A 513 -18.48 -12.79 10.46
CA ASP A 513 -19.34 -12.29 9.39
C ASP A 513 -20.82 -12.39 9.77
N PRO A 514 -21.59 -11.28 9.77
CA PRO A 514 -23.00 -11.28 10.20
C PRO A 514 -23.89 -12.12 9.27
N THR A 515 -23.71 -12.04 7.96
CA THR A 515 -24.55 -12.73 6.99
C THR A 515 -24.36 -14.25 7.07
N ILE A 516 -23.10 -14.71 7.20
CA ILE A 516 -22.80 -16.15 7.33
C ILE A 516 -23.40 -16.73 8.62
N ASN A 517 -23.31 -15.98 9.74
CA ASN A 517 -23.95 -16.40 11.00
C ASN A 517 -25.48 -16.39 10.89
N ASP A 518 -26.09 -15.43 10.20
CA ASP A 518 -27.52 -15.39 9.97
C ASP A 518 -28.00 -16.59 9.13
N HIS A 519 -27.30 -16.92 8.05
CA HIS A 519 -27.56 -18.09 7.21
C HIS A 519 -27.48 -19.40 8.01
N LEU A 520 -26.46 -19.56 8.86
CA LEU A 520 -26.34 -20.75 9.70
C LEU A 520 -27.50 -20.83 10.72
N GLY A 521 -27.89 -19.71 11.29
CA GLY A 521 -29.06 -19.62 12.18
C GLY A 521 -30.33 -20.10 11.47
N ASP A 522 -30.57 -19.67 10.26
CA ASP A 522 -31.71 -20.08 9.45
C ASP A 522 -31.69 -21.59 9.15
N ALA A 523 -30.51 -22.13 8.82
CA ALA A 523 -30.36 -23.57 8.56
C ALA A 523 -30.57 -24.40 9.84
N TYR A 524 -30.04 -24.01 11.00
CA TYR A 524 -30.28 -24.66 12.28
C TYR A 524 -31.75 -24.66 12.65
N TRP A 525 -32.48 -23.56 12.44
CA TRP A 525 -33.90 -23.50 12.71
C TRP A 525 -34.67 -24.53 11.88
N ARG A 526 -34.34 -24.70 10.59
CA ARG A 526 -35.02 -25.67 9.71
C ARG A 526 -34.80 -27.11 10.10
N VAL A 527 -33.66 -27.46 10.68
CA VAL A 527 -33.37 -28.82 11.18
C VAL A 527 -33.82 -29.01 12.67
N GLY A 528 -34.49 -28.04 13.27
CA GLY A 528 -35.03 -28.13 14.65
C GLY A 528 -34.00 -27.81 15.73
N ARG A 529 -32.79 -27.36 15.40
CA ARG A 529 -31.77 -26.92 16.35
C ARG A 529 -32.00 -25.46 16.76
N THR A 530 -33.15 -25.22 17.39
CA THR A 530 -33.63 -23.85 17.64
C THR A 530 -32.76 -23.06 18.61
N LEU A 531 -32.14 -23.68 19.59
CA LEU A 531 -31.25 -23.00 20.53
C LEU A 531 -29.99 -22.49 19.81
N GLU A 532 -29.41 -23.32 18.99
CA GLU A 532 -28.23 -22.94 18.17
C GLU A 532 -28.59 -21.86 17.14
N ALA A 533 -29.79 -21.90 16.57
CA ALA A 533 -30.28 -20.84 15.68
C ALA A 533 -30.32 -19.48 16.39
N TYR A 534 -30.91 -19.42 17.60
CA TYR A 534 -30.91 -18.18 18.40
C TYR A 534 -29.51 -17.68 18.72
N PHE A 535 -28.58 -18.58 19.00
CA PHE A 535 -27.18 -18.23 19.26
C PHE A 535 -26.52 -17.59 18.04
N GLN A 536 -26.68 -18.20 16.86
CA GLN A 536 -26.10 -17.69 15.62
C GLN A 536 -26.70 -16.32 15.21
N TRP A 537 -28.02 -16.16 15.29
CA TRP A 537 -28.68 -14.87 15.04
C TRP A 537 -28.22 -13.78 16.02
N SER A 538 -27.99 -14.15 17.30
CA SER A 538 -27.48 -13.21 18.30
C SER A 538 -26.07 -12.77 17.93
N GLN A 539 -25.19 -13.69 17.49
CA GLN A 539 -23.85 -13.36 17.00
C GLN A 539 -23.91 -12.49 15.74
N ALA A 540 -24.76 -12.84 14.78
CA ALA A 540 -24.97 -12.04 13.58
C ALA A 540 -25.33 -10.59 13.92
N LYS A 541 -26.23 -10.37 14.92
CA LYS A 541 -26.57 -9.04 15.40
C LYS A 541 -25.37 -8.31 16.03
N ASP A 542 -24.59 -9.00 16.86
CA ASP A 542 -23.43 -8.42 17.55
C ASP A 542 -22.31 -8.00 16.59
N PHE A 543 -22.20 -8.63 15.42
CA PHE A 543 -21.26 -8.30 14.36
C PHE A 543 -21.65 -7.11 13.48
N LYS A 544 -22.71 -6.37 13.88
CA LYS A 544 -23.16 -5.12 13.26
C LYS A 544 -23.48 -5.27 11.76
N PRO A 545 -24.51 -6.04 11.42
CA PRO A 545 -25.00 -6.17 10.05
C PRO A 545 -25.51 -4.83 9.52
N GLU A 546 -25.77 -4.76 8.21
CA GLU A 546 -26.42 -3.58 7.61
C GLU A 546 -27.85 -3.41 8.18
N ASP A 547 -28.41 -2.18 8.13
CA ASP A 547 -29.66 -1.82 8.82
C ASP A 547 -30.86 -2.69 8.40
N ASP A 548 -30.95 -3.06 7.13
CA ASP A 548 -32.02 -3.93 6.59
C ASP A 548 -31.86 -5.40 7.04
N GLU A 549 -30.63 -5.90 7.09
CA GLU A 549 -30.32 -7.21 7.67
C GLU A 549 -30.57 -7.24 9.16
N LEU A 550 -30.18 -6.19 9.90
CA LEU A 550 -30.41 -6.07 11.34
C LEU A 550 -31.90 -6.21 11.67
N ALA A 551 -32.76 -5.49 10.95
CA ALA A 551 -34.22 -5.57 11.17
C ALA A 551 -34.77 -6.99 10.95
N THR A 552 -34.19 -7.71 9.97
CA THR A 552 -34.58 -9.10 9.69
C THR A 552 -34.11 -10.05 10.80
N ILE A 553 -32.86 -9.91 11.23
CA ILE A 553 -32.28 -10.71 12.32
C ILE A 553 -33.05 -10.50 13.64
N GLU A 554 -33.36 -9.24 13.97
CA GLU A 554 -34.17 -8.94 15.18
C GLU A 554 -35.56 -9.58 15.15
N LYS A 555 -36.20 -9.63 13.98
CA LYS A 555 -37.46 -10.32 13.81
C LYS A 555 -37.31 -11.84 14.00
N LYS A 556 -36.24 -12.46 13.45
CA LYS A 556 -35.95 -13.88 13.66
C LYS A 556 -35.69 -14.19 15.12
N LEU A 557 -34.94 -13.36 15.84
CA LEU A 557 -34.69 -13.49 17.28
C LEU A 557 -35.97 -13.39 18.11
N LYS A 558 -36.97 -12.62 17.69
CA LYS A 558 -38.23 -12.46 18.41
C LYS A 558 -39.24 -13.56 18.10
N ASP A 559 -39.43 -13.87 16.83
CA ASP A 559 -40.58 -14.65 16.34
C ASP A 559 -40.16 -16.03 15.78
N GLY A 560 -38.88 -16.29 15.60
CA GLY A 560 -38.36 -17.43 14.83
C GLY A 560 -38.62 -17.28 13.33
N LEU A 561 -38.33 -18.34 12.56
CA LEU A 561 -38.70 -18.40 11.15
C LEU A 561 -40.15 -18.95 11.00
N PRO A 562 -40.91 -18.46 10.01
CA PRO A 562 -42.20 -19.01 9.69
C PRO A 562 -42.10 -20.49 9.28
N PRO A 563 -43.21 -21.28 9.38
CA PRO A 563 -43.21 -22.64 8.90
C PRO A 563 -42.71 -22.74 7.44
N ASP A 564 -42.00 -23.82 7.12
CA ASP A 564 -41.55 -24.08 5.80
C ASP A 564 -42.74 -24.35 4.85
N THR A 565 -42.93 -23.46 3.87
CA THR A 565 -43.97 -23.61 2.84
C THR A 565 -43.44 -24.30 1.59
N SER A 566 -42.13 -24.64 1.53
CA SER A 566 -41.49 -25.24 0.35
C SER A 566 -41.77 -26.75 0.22
N SER A 567 -42.35 -27.39 1.24
CA SER A 567 -42.67 -28.82 1.19
C SER A 567 -43.91 -29.18 0.35
N SER A 568 -44.60 -28.20 -0.22
CA SER A 568 -45.62 -28.44 -1.25
C SER A 568 -45.00 -28.18 -2.63
N ALA A 569 -44.91 -29.22 -3.44
CA ALA A 569 -44.30 -29.23 -4.78
C ALA A 569 -44.94 -28.25 -5.81
N ASP A 570 -45.71 -27.26 -5.37
CA ASP A 570 -46.42 -26.26 -6.19
C ASP A 570 -46.03 -24.80 -5.93
N ALA A 571 -44.98 -24.51 -5.12
CA ALA A 571 -44.74 -23.15 -4.62
C ALA A 571 -43.63 -22.38 -5.39
N ILE A 572 -43.03 -22.89 -6.43
CA ILE A 572 -42.10 -22.12 -7.26
C ILE A 572 -42.88 -21.48 -8.41
N LYS A 573 -43.75 -20.51 -8.10
CA LYS A 573 -44.20 -19.55 -9.10
C LYS A 573 -43.24 -18.35 -9.05
N PRO A 574 -42.65 -17.98 -10.21
CA PRO A 574 -41.78 -16.80 -10.25
C PRO A 574 -42.59 -15.58 -9.79
N LYS A 575 -42.04 -14.83 -8.82
CA LYS A 575 -42.56 -13.49 -8.48
C LYS A 575 -42.58 -12.70 -9.78
N LYS A 576 -43.78 -12.37 -10.28
CA LYS A 576 -43.94 -11.42 -11.38
C LYS A 576 -43.22 -10.12 -10.98
N ALA A 577 -42.25 -9.72 -11.80
CA ALA A 577 -41.69 -8.39 -11.75
C ALA A 577 -42.84 -7.39 -11.68
N GLY A 578 -42.91 -6.66 -10.56
CA GLY A 578 -43.89 -5.60 -10.41
C GLY A 578 -43.56 -4.51 -11.44
N ASN A 579 -44.49 -4.29 -12.35
CA ASN A 579 -44.53 -3.10 -13.19
C ASN A 579 -44.64 -1.87 -12.24
N GLY A 580 -43.52 -1.23 -11.99
CA GLY A 580 -43.47 0.11 -11.43
C GLY A 580 -43.10 1.06 -12.56
N GLY A 581 -44.05 1.92 -12.94
CA GLY A 581 -43.89 2.97 -13.91
C GLY A 581 -42.94 4.10 -13.49
#